data_b5ca7b3855d935da2301d27874288cb4
#
_entry.id   b5ca7b3855d935da2301d27874288cb4
#
_cell.length_a   1.000
_cell.length_b   1.000
_cell.length_c   1.000
_cell.angle_alpha   90.00
_cell.angle_beta   90.00
_cell.angle_gamma   90.00
#
_symmetry.space_group_name_H-M   'P 1'
#
loop_
_entity.id
_entity.type
_entity.pdbx_description
1 polymer ?
#
loop_
_entity_poly.entity_id
_entity_poly.type
_entity_poly.pdbx_seq_one_letter_code
_entity_poly.pdbx_strand_id
1 'polypeptide(L)'
;MSLDAFDLNIISLQSADLWRYADVNKDSVDSIKDFQSLQPLITAIKKSKAIICFPKNYTYYYNYYPSRNQYASSCQLKDMITQLKSHLSYLLPQGQPYALVYENSKTVCGKTNFDAAFYFSNISSKESKNTKCIGGEHTTTYWANSRLIFTTLDLSKADTQINDFLNVLGLIEQKSDIPTWMDDLKFFDDEEQERNINNARDEIVAQKQKIKLAEEKLEQNLHYKSILFETGDTLVKVVFDILEKMLNCSLADFVDKKGEDFKIALQDITFIGEIKGITSNVKNENVSQLDVHCQTYIDSLDEEGKSENIKGILIINPLRNKPLNQRDNVHEKQIQLAKRNGSLIVTTDVLLNLFAAYLESHISTEKIIELLKNKTGLLQITDFV
;
A
#
# COMPACT_ATOMS: atom_id res chain seq x y z
N MET A 1 -14.08 10.43 3.11
CA MET A 1 -15.48 10.00 3.34
C MET A 1 -15.99 10.77 4.56
N SER A 2 -17.19 11.32 4.54
CA SER A 2 -17.77 12.01 5.71
C SER A 2 -18.44 10.98 6.62
N LEU A 3 -18.33 11.15 7.94
CA LEU A 3 -19.08 10.33 8.90
C LEU A 3 -20.60 10.49 8.74
N ASP A 4 -21.07 11.61 8.21
CA ASP A 4 -22.49 11.83 7.89
C ASP A 4 -23.00 11.03 6.69
N ALA A 5 -22.18 10.19 6.07
CA ALA A 5 -22.62 9.23 5.05
C ALA A 5 -23.40 8.03 5.65
N PHE A 6 -23.33 7.85 6.96
CA PHE A 6 -24.02 6.80 7.71
C PHE A 6 -24.78 7.39 8.89
N ASP A 7 -25.90 6.79 9.26
CA ASP A 7 -26.70 7.26 10.42
C ASP A 7 -25.99 7.01 11.74
N LEU A 8 -25.21 5.93 11.82
CA LEU A 8 -24.43 5.52 12.98
C LEU A 8 -23.00 5.11 12.58
N ASN A 9 -22.04 5.63 13.31
CA ASN A 9 -20.63 5.28 13.16
C ASN A 9 -20.11 4.68 14.48
N ILE A 10 -19.40 3.55 14.39
CA ILE A 10 -18.70 2.96 15.52
C ILE A 10 -17.19 3.14 15.29
N ILE A 11 -16.57 3.95 16.13
CA ILE A 11 -15.13 4.24 16.10
C ILE A 11 -14.47 3.39 17.19
N SER A 12 -13.94 2.25 16.79
CA SER A 12 -13.28 1.34 17.73
C SER A 12 -11.81 1.70 17.89
N LEU A 13 -11.42 2.05 19.10
CA LEU A 13 -10.04 2.24 19.50
C LEU A 13 -9.49 0.99 20.22
N GLN A 14 -10.13 -0.16 20.03
CA GLN A 14 -9.87 -1.40 20.78
C GLN A 14 -8.89 -2.34 20.10
N SER A 15 -8.55 -2.10 18.83
CA SER A 15 -7.55 -2.92 18.13
C SER A 15 -6.17 -2.74 18.76
N ALA A 16 -5.52 -3.85 19.11
CA ALA A 16 -4.15 -3.83 19.63
C ALA A 16 -3.16 -3.21 18.62
N ASP A 17 -3.45 -3.30 17.33
CA ASP A 17 -2.56 -2.79 16.27
C ASP A 17 -2.49 -1.27 16.23
N LEU A 18 -3.53 -0.57 16.69
CA LEU A 18 -3.52 0.88 16.86
C LEU A 18 -2.51 1.36 17.93
N TRP A 19 -2.10 0.47 18.83
CA TRP A 19 -1.29 0.78 20.02
C TRP A 19 0.07 0.10 19.96
N ARG A 20 0.37 -0.61 18.86
CA ARG A 20 1.68 -1.24 18.63
C ARG A 20 2.55 -0.35 17.79
N TYR A 21 3.82 -0.41 18.10
CA TYR A 21 4.85 0.04 17.22
C TYR A 21 4.91 -0.89 16.01
N ALA A 22 4.53 -0.42 14.84
CA ALA A 22 4.40 -1.28 13.66
C ALA A 22 5.69 -1.40 12.82
N ASP A 23 6.71 -0.54 13.06
CA ASP A 23 7.87 -0.50 12.16
C ASP A 23 9.17 -0.26 12.90
N VAL A 24 10.15 -1.12 12.62
CA VAL A 24 11.50 -1.11 13.17
C VAL A 24 12.30 0.13 12.77
N ASN A 25 11.92 0.80 11.70
CA ASN A 25 12.68 1.89 11.09
C ASN A 25 12.04 3.26 11.16
N LYS A 26 10.91 3.41 11.85
CA LYS A 26 10.17 4.67 11.83
C LYS A 26 9.87 5.22 13.21
N ASP A 27 9.65 6.52 13.19
CA ASP A 27 9.30 7.35 14.32
C ASP A 27 8.17 6.77 15.16
N SER A 28 8.20 7.07 16.44
CA SER A 28 7.18 6.68 17.41
C SER A 28 5.78 6.92 16.86
N VAL A 29 4.90 5.91 16.95
CA VAL A 29 3.47 6.12 16.72
C VAL A 29 3.06 7.27 17.64
N ASP A 30 2.81 8.42 17.06
CA ASP A 30 2.32 9.58 17.80
C ASP A 30 0.81 9.42 17.94
N SER A 31 0.41 8.52 18.86
CA SER A 31 -0.99 8.27 19.18
C SER A 31 -1.74 9.55 19.56
N ILE A 32 -1.02 10.58 20.04
CA ILE A 32 -1.59 11.92 20.30
C ILE A 32 -2.00 12.58 19.00
N LYS A 33 -1.19 12.53 17.95
CA LYS A 33 -1.55 13.07 16.62
C LYS A 33 -2.73 12.31 15.98
N ASP A 34 -2.77 11.00 16.13
CA ASP A 34 -3.87 10.19 15.63
C ASP A 34 -5.18 10.54 16.32
N PHE A 35 -5.16 10.76 17.64
CA PHE A 35 -6.32 11.26 18.37
C PHE A 35 -6.69 12.71 18.02
N GLN A 36 -5.71 13.57 17.80
CA GLN A 36 -5.96 14.93 17.31
C GLN A 36 -6.63 14.91 15.92
N SER A 37 -6.33 13.92 15.09
CA SER A 37 -6.96 13.74 13.79
C SER A 37 -8.42 13.32 13.86
N LEU A 38 -8.85 12.64 14.94
CA LEU A 38 -10.24 12.29 15.17
C LEU A 38 -11.11 13.51 15.53
N GLN A 39 -10.50 14.52 16.18
CA GLN A 39 -11.22 15.71 16.63
C GLN A 39 -11.98 16.43 15.51
N PRO A 40 -11.35 16.81 14.39
CA PRO A 40 -12.06 17.46 13.29
C PRO A 40 -13.16 16.59 12.69
N LEU A 41 -12.95 15.27 12.61
CA LEU A 41 -13.92 14.33 12.07
C LEU A 41 -15.16 14.25 12.94
N ILE A 42 -14.99 14.15 14.25
CA ILE A 42 -16.11 14.10 15.21
C ILE A 42 -16.85 15.45 15.28
N THR A 43 -16.12 16.55 15.25
CA THR A 43 -16.71 17.90 15.27
C THR A 43 -17.50 18.20 14.00
N ALA A 44 -17.12 17.60 12.87
CA ALA A 44 -17.80 17.77 11.59
C ALA A 44 -19.13 17.00 11.48
N ILE A 45 -19.47 16.11 12.44
CA ILE A 45 -20.72 15.36 12.44
C ILE A 45 -21.90 16.32 12.63
N LYS A 46 -22.80 16.37 11.65
CA LYS A 46 -24.01 17.22 11.67
C LYS A 46 -25.29 16.43 11.88
N LYS A 47 -25.37 15.20 11.33
CA LYS A 47 -26.61 14.39 11.30
C LYS A 47 -26.43 13.05 11.99
N SER A 48 -25.32 12.37 11.73
CA SER A 48 -25.05 11.02 12.24
C SER A 48 -24.77 10.99 13.74
N LYS A 49 -24.81 9.78 14.28
CA LYS A 49 -24.34 9.49 15.65
C LYS A 49 -22.99 8.78 15.59
N ALA A 50 -22.19 8.95 16.63
CA ALA A 50 -20.92 8.24 16.75
C ALA A 50 -20.78 7.60 18.13
N ILE A 51 -20.34 6.35 18.15
CA ILE A 51 -19.94 5.62 19.36
C ILE A 51 -18.42 5.54 19.33
N ILE A 52 -17.76 6.04 20.36
CA ILE A 52 -16.32 5.88 20.54
C ILE A 52 -16.08 4.78 21.57
N CYS A 53 -15.50 3.67 21.10
CA CYS A 53 -15.12 2.55 21.94
C CYS A 53 -13.71 2.77 22.45
N PHE A 54 -13.56 3.02 23.75
CA PHE A 54 -12.27 3.23 24.38
C PHE A 54 -11.42 1.96 24.31
N PRO A 55 -10.10 2.09 24.16
CA PRO A 55 -9.20 0.94 24.13
C PRO A 55 -9.21 0.19 25.44
N LYS A 56 -8.77 -1.08 25.40
CA LYS A 56 -8.50 -1.89 26.58
C LYS A 56 -7.27 -1.38 27.34
N ASN A 57 -7.04 -1.88 28.53
CA ASN A 57 -5.83 -1.54 29.29
C ASN A 57 -4.63 -2.30 28.73
N TYR A 58 -3.94 -1.70 27.77
CA TYR A 58 -2.73 -2.26 27.16
C TYR A 58 -1.48 -1.60 27.68
N THR A 59 -0.39 -2.36 27.72
CA THR A 59 0.96 -1.80 27.71
C THR A 59 1.40 -1.69 26.27
N TYR A 60 1.82 -0.51 25.85
CA TYR A 60 2.39 -0.32 24.53
C TYR A 60 3.81 0.20 24.63
N TYR A 61 4.60 -0.08 23.58
CA TYR A 61 6.01 0.16 23.55
C TYR A 61 6.32 1.26 22.54
N TYR A 62 7.27 2.12 22.87
CA TYR A 62 7.71 3.21 22.00
C TYR A 62 9.22 3.43 22.12
N ASN A 63 9.80 4.24 21.21
CA ASN A 63 11.24 4.47 21.10
C ASN A 63 12.02 3.16 20.91
N TYR A 64 11.83 2.51 19.76
CA TYR A 64 12.57 1.31 19.41
C TYR A 64 14.01 1.66 19.00
N TYR A 65 14.98 0.91 19.56
CA TYR A 65 16.40 1.00 19.19
C TYR A 65 16.79 -0.21 18.35
N PRO A 66 16.96 -0.07 17.01
CA PRO A 66 17.31 -1.18 16.12
C PRO A 66 18.64 -1.86 16.51
N SER A 67 19.63 -1.08 16.95
CA SER A 67 20.96 -1.58 17.34
C SER A 67 20.94 -2.52 18.55
N ARG A 68 19.89 -2.48 19.36
CA ARG A 68 19.74 -3.31 20.57
C ARG A 68 18.58 -4.28 20.49
N ASN A 69 17.80 -4.22 19.41
CA ASN A 69 16.53 -4.95 19.25
C ASN A 69 15.62 -4.78 20.49
N GLN A 70 15.55 -3.59 21.04
CA GLN A 70 14.83 -3.28 22.28
C GLN A 70 14.04 -1.99 22.16
N TYR A 71 12.89 -1.96 22.86
CA TYR A 71 12.16 -0.73 23.11
C TYR A 71 12.71 -0.06 24.37
N ALA A 72 12.98 1.25 24.29
CA ALA A 72 13.50 2.01 25.43
C ALA A 72 12.44 2.35 26.45
N SER A 73 11.19 2.41 26.03
CA SER A 73 10.10 2.93 26.85
C SER A 73 8.83 2.14 26.62
N SER A 74 8.06 1.99 27.67
CA SER A 74 6.70 1.47 27.62
C SER A 74 5.77 2.36 28.43
N CYS A 75 4.50 2.39 28.08
CA CYS A 75 3.49 3.17 28.78
C CYS A 75 2.23 2.32 28.94
N GLN A 76 1.62 2.40 30.12
CA GLN A 76 0.30 1.83 30.34
C GLN A 76 -0.74 2.73 29.66
N LEU A 77 -1.75 2.13 29.05
CA LEU A 77 -2.80 2.88 28.36
C LEU A 77 -3.53 3.85 29.28
N LYS A 78 -3.67 3.52 30.58
CA LYS A 78 -4.25 4.41 31.58
C LYS A 78 -3.51 5.75 31.66
N ASP A 79 -2.19 5.73 31.56
CA ASP A 79 -1.37 6.94 31.63
C ASP A 79 -1.53 7.78 30.36
N MET A 80 -1.66 7.11 29.20
CA MET A 80 -2.02 7.77 27.95
C MET A 80 -3.39 8.42 28.00
N ILE A 81 -4.41 7.71 28.46
CA ILE A 81 -5.77 8.24 28.55
C ILE A 81 -5.77 9.45 29.49
N THR A 82 -4.95 9.44 30.54
CA THR A 82 -4.76 10.59 31.42
C THR A 82 -4.11 11.77 30.67
N GLN A 83 -3.13 11.54 29.83
CA GLN A 83 -2.54 12.56 28.96
C GLN A 83 -3.53 13.00 27.88
N LEU A 84 -4.26 12.06 27.27
CA LEU A 84 -5.31 12.34 26.27
C LEU A 84 -6.52 13.06 26.87
N LYS A 85 -6.73 12.98 28.18
CA LYS A 85 -7.81 13.69 28.87
C LYS A 85 -7.81 15.18 28.57
N SER A 86 -6.66 15.79 28.44
CA SER A 86 -6.52 17.18 28.02
C SER A 86 -6.95 17.39 26.57
N HIS A 87 -6.72 16.42 25.70
CA HIS A 87 -7.06 16.49 24.27
C HIS A 87 -8.50 16.04 23.97
N LEU A 88 -9.09 15.24 24.84
CA LEU A 88 -10.50 14.84 24.75
C LEU A 88 -11.43 15.71 25.60
N SER A 89 -10.87 16.58 26.41
CA SER A 89 -11.64 17.39 27.39
C SER A 89 -12.75 18.23 26.76
N TYR A 90 -12.59 18.66 25.51
CA TYR A 90 -13.62 19.39 24.78
C TYR A 90 -14.73 18.47 24.22
N LEU A 91 -14.50 17.17 24.08
CA LEU A 91 -15.53 16.18 23.71
C LEU A 91 -16.37 15.73 24.89
N LEU A 92 -15.95 16.07 26.09
CA LEU A 92 -16.56 15.66 27.34
C LEU A 92 -17.45 16.77 27.86
N PRO A 93 -18.54 16.44 28.56
CA PRO A 93 -19.43 17.46 29.11
C PRO A 93 -18.63 18.47 29.93
N GLN A 94 -18.68 19.74 29.54
CA GLN A 94 -18.05 20.82 30.28
C GLN A 94 -18.66 20.89 31.68
N GLY A 95 -17.85 20.84 32.71
CA GLY A 95 -18.27 21.08 34.07
C GLY A 95 -18.41 19.85 34.96
N GLN A 96 -18.17 18.63 34.48
CA GLN A 96 -18.18 17.45 35.34
C GLN A 96 -16.80 16.77 35.39
N PRO A 97 -16.16 16.63 36.55
CA PRO A 97 -14.96 15.83 36.71
C PRO A 97 -15.37 14.37 36.70
N TYR A 98 -15.34 13.70 35.55
CA TYR A 98 -15.35 12.25 35.55
C TYR A 98 -13.90 11.76 35.71
N ALA A 99 -13.76 10.64 36.37
CA ALA A 99 -12.51 9.91 36.46
C ALA A 99 -12.70 8.53 35.82
N LEU A 100 -11.61 8.00 35.25
CA LEU A 100 -11.58 6.60 34.81
C LEU A 100 -11.06 5.76 35.97
N VAL A 101 -11.84 4.78 36.36
CA VAL A 101 -11.46 3.80 37.37
C VAL A 101 -11.08 2.50 36.68
N TYR A 102 -9.82 2.09 36.85
CA TYR A 102 -9.25 0.89 36.23
C TYR A 102 -9.54 -0.34 37.06
N GLU A 103 -10.76 -0.78 36.97
CA GLU A 103 -11.28 -1.99 37.61
C GLU A 103 -12.21 -2.68 36.63
N ASN A 104 -12.09 -4.01 36.54
CA ASN A 104 -12.93 -4.80 35.67
C ASN A 104 -14.40 -4.67 36.04
N SER A 105 -15.20 -4.36 35.07
CA SER A 105 -16.65 -4.25 35.20
C SER A 105 -17.35 -5.03 34.11
N LYS A 106 -18.61 -5.39 34.36
CA LYS A 106 -19.48 -6.10 33.42
C LYS A 106 -20.79 -5.34 33.26
N THR A 107 -21.25 -5.31 32.00
CA THR A 107 -22.54 -4.73 31.67
C THR A 107 -23.36 -5.73 30.86
N VAL A 108 -24.60 -5.93 31.26
CA VAL A 108 -25.55 -6.79 30.54
C VAL A 108 -26.35 -5.94 29.58
N CYS A 109 -26.29 -6.26 28.29
CA CYS A 109 -27.12 -5.67 27.26
C CYS A 109 -27.94 -6.76 26.58
N GLY A 110 -29.25 -6.76 26.80
CA GLY A 110 -30.12 -7.84 26.32
C GLY A 110 -29.73 -9.21 26.89
N LYS A 111 -29.32 -10.12 26.01
CA LYS A 111 -28.84 -11.47 26.38
C LYS A 111 -27.30 -11.54 26.44
N THR A 112 -26.60 -10.45 26.10
CA THR A 112 -25.14 -10.44 25.97
C THR A 112 -24.48 -9.76 27.16
N ASN A 113 -23.42 -10.38 27.69
CA ASN A 113 -22.53 -9.81 28.70
C ASN A 113 -21.34 -9.18 28.02
N PHE A 114 -21.09 -7.92 28.31
CA PHE A 114 -19.92 -7.18 27.86
C PHE A 114 -18.98 -6.90 29.03
N ASP A 115 -17.70 -7.14 28.81
CA ASP A 115 -16.65 -6.83 29.77
C ASP A 115 -16.08 -5.43 29.51
N ALA A 116 -15.63 -4.75 30.57
CA ALA A 116 -14.91 -3.51 30.51
C ALA A 116 -13.69 -3.57 31.43
N ALA A 117 -12.53 -3.11 30.99
CA ALA A 117 -11.31 -3.04 31.79
C ALA A 117 -11.28 -1.82 32.73
N PHE A 118 -12.19 -0.91 32.54
CA PHE A 118 -12.36 0.30 33.36
C PHE A 118 -13.76 0.87 33.18
N TYR A 119 -14.15 1.80 34.03
CA TYR A 119 -15.44 2.47 33.98
C TYR A 119 -15.31 3.97 34.28
N PHE A 120 -16.37 4.72 33.99
CA PHE A 120 -16.45 6.15 34.30
C PHE A 120 -17.00 6.32 35.70
N SER A 121 -16.23 6.98 36.59
CA SER A 121 -16.73 7.42 37.89
C SER A 121 -17.29 8.83 37.82
N ASN A 122 -18.12 9.19 38.77
CA ASN A 122 -18.76 10.52 38.90
C ASN A 122 -19.70 10.92 37.75
N ILE A 123 -20.10 9.99 36.90
CA ILE A 123 -21.22 10.19 35.99
C ILE A 123 -22.46 9.60 36.70
N SER A 124 -23.14 10.45 37.43
CA SER A 124 -24.36 10.04 38.16
C SER A 124 -25.57 10.12 37.23
N SER A 125 -26.32 9.04 37.17
CA SER A 125 -27.63 9.01 36.48
C SER A 125 -28.69 9.92 37.13
N LYS A 126 -28.39 10.48 38.30
CA LYS A 126 -29.32 11.29 39.08
C LYS A 126 -29.20 12.79 38.87
N GLU A 127 -28.08 13.28 38.33
CA GLU A 127 -27.79 14.73 38.33
C GLU A 127 -28.00 15.45 37.01
N SER A 128 -28.25 14.77 35.91
CA SER A 128 -28.53 15.44 34.64
C SER A 128 -29.72 14.77 33.95
N LYS A 129 -30.80 15.52 33.78
CA LYS A 129 -31.98 15.11 33.02
C LYS A 129 -31.69 14.68 31.57
N ASN A 130 -30.46 14.88 31.10
CA ASN A 130 -30.06 14.68 29.71
C ASN A 130 -28.96 13.63 29.51
N THR A 131 -28.37 13.06 30.56
CA THR A 131 -27.27 12.09 30.39
C THR A 131 -27.83 10.67 30.54
N LYS A 132 -27.90 9.94 29.43
CA LYS A 132 -28.20 8.51 29.44
C LYS A 132 -26.93 7.75 29.79
N CYS A 133 -26.98 6.86 30.79
CA CYS A 133 -25.89 6.02 31.20
C CYS A 133 -26.32 4.55 31.21
N ILE A 134 -25.41 3.66 30.86
CA ILE A 134 -25.59 2.21 30.91
C ILE A 134 -24.42 1.61 31.68
N GLY A 135 -24.71 0.61 32.50
CA GLY A 135 -23.72 -0.17 33.20
C GLY A 135 -24.06 -0.40 34.66
N GLY A 136 -24.77 -1.37 35.06
CA GLY A 136 -25.03 -1.91 36.41
C GLY A 136 -24.60 -1.01 37.58
N GLU A 137 -23.64 -1.46 38.39
CA GLU A 137 -23.05 -0.68 39.49
C GLU A 137 -22.12 0.44 39.01
N HIS A 138 -21.56 0.30 37.79
CA HIS A 138 -20.56 1.18 37.24
C HIS A 138 -20.96 1.67 35.84
N THR A 139 -20.77 2.94 35.58
CA THR A 139 -21.07 3.51 34.26
C THR A 139 -20.01 3.13 33.24
N THR A 140 -20.34 2.27 32.31
CA THR A 140 -19.44 1.84 31.22
C THR A 140 -19.74 2.53 29.88
N THR A 141 -20.92 3.12 29.76
CA THR A 141 -21.35 3.85 28.54
C THR A 141 -22.18 5.06 28.92
N TYR A 142 -21.92 6.18 28.26
CA TYR A 142 -22.72 7.40 28.46
C TYR A 142 -22.79 8.25 27.19
N TRP A 143 -23.84 9.06 27.11
CA TRP A 143 -24.03 10.05 26.07
C TRP A 143 -23.32 11.35 26.45
N ALA A 144 -22.27 11.72 25.74
CA ALA A 144 -21.59 13.00 25.92
C ALA A 144 -22.46 14.16 25.41
N ASN A 145 -23.21 13.91 24.34
CA ASN A 145 -24.23 14.81 23.79
C ASN A 145 -25.26 14.00 22.99
N SER A 146 -26.18 14.64 22.28
CA SER A 146 -27.21 13.97 21.48
C SER A 146 -26.69 13.07 20.36
N ARG A 147 -25.41 13.20 19.97
CA ARG A 147 -24.80 12.49 18.84
C ARG A 147 -23.59 11.67 19.20
N LEU A 148 -22.97 11.92 20.35
CA LEU A 148 -21.70 11.31 20.75
C LEU A 148 -21.86 10.43 21.98
N ILE A 149 -21.48 9.19 21.86
CA ILE A 149 -21.53 8.16 22.88
C ILE A 149 -20.14 7.67 23.15
N PHE A 150 -19.76 7.56 24.40
CA PHE A 150 -18.53 6.92 24.85
C PHE A 150 -18.83 5.60 25.53
N THR A 151 -18.05 4.56 25.21
CA THR A 151 -18.15 3.27 25.87
C THR A 151 -16.77 2.69 26.18
N THR A 152 -16.66 2.06 27.34
CA THR A 152 -15.49 1.29 27.76
C THR A 152 -15.68 -0.22 27.52
N LEU A 153 -16.87 -0.62 27.06
CA LEU A 153 -17.21 -2.00 26.79
C LEU A 153 -16.35 -2.58 25.68
N ASP A 154 -15.96 -3.83 25.85
CA ASP A 154 -15.30 -4.59 24.80
C ASP A 154 -16.34 -4.99 23.72
N LEU A 155 -16.34 -4.27 22.62
CA LEU A 155 -17.20 -4.51 21.46
C LEU A 155 -16.54 -5.42 20.40
N SER A 156 -15.43 -6.07 20.69
CA SER A 156 -14.78 -7.04 19.78
C SER A 156 -15.55 -8.39 19.72
N LYS A 157 -16.87 -8.33 19.73
CA LYS A 157 -17.77 -9.49 19.71
C LYS A 157 -18.46 -9.62 18.36
N ALA A 158 -19.19 -10.72 18.17
CA ALA A 158 -19.94 -10.94 16.93
C ALA A 158 -21.03 -9.88 16.72
N ASP A 159 -21.37 -9.61 15.47
CA ASP A 159 -22.34 -8.57 15.08
C ASP A 159 -23.70 -8.71 15.79
N THR A 160 -24.18 -9.94 15.99
CA THR A 160 -25.43 -10.20 16.72
C THR A 160 -25.40 -9.71 18.16
N GLN A 161 -24.23 -9.80 18.80
CA GLN A 161 -24.04 -9.34 20.17
C GLN A 161 -23.92 -7.82 20.26
N ILE A 162 -23.33 -7.19 19.24
CA ILE A 162 -23.31 -5.72 19.13
C ILE A 162 -24.72 -5.16 18.98
N ASN A 163 -25.60 -5.86 18.28
CA ASN A 163 -27.02 -5.47 18.15
C ASN A 163 -27.71 -5.38 19.51
N ASP A 164 -27.44 -6.29 20.47
CA ASP A 164 -27.98 -6.19 21.81
C ASP A 164 -27.57 -4.88 22.50
N PHE A 165 -26.31 -4.48 22.34
CA PHE A 165 -25.83 -3.21 22.85
C PHE A 165 -26.50 -2.00 22.19
N LEU A 166 -26.61 -2.01 20.87
CA LEU A 166 -27.26 -0.93 20.12
C LEU A 166 -28.76 -0.80 20.42
N ASN A 167 -29.44 -1.93 20.66
CA ASN A 167 -30.84 -1.96 21.10
C ASN A 167 -31.01 -1.30 22.47
N VAL A 168 -30.17 -1.62 23.44
CA VAL A 168 -30.21 -1.01 24.77
C VAL A 168 -29.96 0.49 24.70
N LEU A 169 -29.10 0.95 23.76
CA LEU A 169 -28.89 2.37 23.49
C LEU A 169 -30.10 3.03 22.79
N GLY A 170 -31.04 2.25 22.26
CA GLY A 170 -32.14 2.76 21.43
C GLY A 170 -31.67 3.37 20.11
N LEU A 171 -30.61 2.80 19.55
CA LEU A 171 -30.00 3.25 18.29
C LEU A 171 -30.50 2.43 17.09
N ILE A 172 -30.98 1.23 17.34
CA ILE A 172 -31.68 0.38 16.39
C ILE A 172 -33.01 -0.03 16.97
N GLU A 173 -34.00 -0.15 16.13
CA GLU A 173 -35.28 -0.70 16.54
C GLU A 173 -35.17 -2.21 16.72
N GLN A 174 -35.67 -2.74 17.83
CA GLN A 174 -35.90 -4.18 17.91
C GLN A 174 -36.94 -4.55 16.85
N LYS A 175 -36.51 -5.17 15.78
CA LYS A 175 -37.45 -5.98 15.00
C LYS A 175 -37.92 -7.07 15.95
N SER A 176 -39.22 -7.18 16.14
CA SER A 176 -39.84 -8.35 16.79
C SER A 176 -39.15 -9.59 16.22
N ASP A 177 -38.76 -10.54 17.10
CA ASP A 177 -38.18 -11.81 16.67
C ASP A 177 -39.11 -12.41 15.61
N ILE A 178 -38.73 -12.29 14.34
CA ILE A 178 -39.47 -12.91 13.25
C ILE A 178 -39.27 -14.41 13.45
N PRO A 179 -40.34 -15.17 13.63
CA PRO A 179 -40.21 -16.61 13.80
C PRO A 179 -39.44 -17.20 12.62
N THR A 180 -38.53 -18.12 12.87
CA THR A 180 -37.66 -18.71 11.83
C THR A 180 -38.43 -19.37 10.68
N TRP A 181 -39.67 -19.80 10.94
CA TRP A 181 -40.53 -20.35 9.90
C TRP A 181 -41.03 -19.29 8.87
N MET A 182 -40.93 -17.98 9.20
CA MET A 182 -41.27 -16.90 8.26
C MET A 182 -40.24 -16.76 7.13
N ASP A 183 -38.99 -17.17 7.33
CA ASP A 183 -37.98 -17.12 6.29
C ASP A 183 -38.26 -18.10 5.14
N ASP A 184 -39.02 -19.18 5.46
CA ASP A 184 -39.46 -20.15 4.44
C ASP A 184 -40.74 -19.74 3.71
N LEU A 185 -41.41 -18.68 4.17
CA LEU A 185 -42.64 -18.20 3.60
C LEU A 185 -42.32 -17.17 2.48
N LYS A 186 -42.71 -17.52 1.27
CA LYS A 186 -42.58 -16.65 0.10
C LYS A 186 -43.93 -16.10 -0.30
N PHE A 187 -44.12 -14.78 -0.18
CA PHE A 187 -45.33 -14.07 -0.60
C PHE A 187 -44.97 -12.86 -1.47
N PHE A 188 -45.95 -12.38 -2.19
CA PHE A 188 -45.78 -11.20 -3.04
C PHE A 188 -44.68 -11.40 -4.08
N ASP A 189 -43.71 -10.52 -4.09
CA ASP A 189 -42.55 -10.52 -4.99
C ASP A 189 -41.25 -10.96 -4.32
N ASP A 190 -41.31 -11.65 -3.17
CA ASP A 190 -40.12 -12.07 -2.39
C ASP A 190 -39.14 -12.85 -3.26
N GLU A 191 -39.61 -13.80 -4.07
CA GLU A 191 -38.72 -14.57 -4.94
C GLU A 191 -38.02 -13.71 -6.02
N GLU A 192 -38.75 -12.67 -6.51
CA GLU A 192 -38.18 -11.72 -7.45
C GLU A 192 -37.13 -10.86 -6.79
N GLN A 193 -37.39 -10.35 -5.58
CA GLN A 193 -36.45 -9.53 -4.82
C GLN A 193 -35.23 -10.32 -4.41
N GLU A 194 -35.37 -11.58 -3.97
CA GLU A 194 -34.23 -12.45 -3.68
C GLU A 194 -33.38 -12.71 -4.91
N ARG A 195 -34.00 -12.91 -6.07
CA ARG A 195 -33.29 -13.08 -7.34
C ARG A 195 -32.52 -11.80 -7.70
N ASN A 196 -33.17 -10.65 -7.55
CA ASN A 196 -32.55 -9.35 -7.80
C ASN A 196 -31.35 -9.10 -6.87
N ILE A 197 -31.49 -9.44 -5.59
CA ILE A 197 -30.40 -9.34 -4.60
C ILE A 197 -29.24 -10.25 -4.99
N ASN A 198 -29.52 -11.50 -5.37
CA ASN A 198 -28.46 -12.45 -5.75
C ASN A 198 -27.76 -12.00 -7.04
N ASN A 199 -28.49 -11.57 -8.06
CA ASN A 199 -27.91 -11.02 -9.29
C ASN A 199 -26.99 -9.82 -8.99
N ALA A 200 -27.46 -8.89 -8.15
CA ALA A 200 -26.66 -7.73 -7.75
C ALA A 200 -25.41 -8.12 -6.97
N ARG A 201 -25.48 -9.16 -6.13
CA ARG A 201 -24.30 -9.71 -5.42
C ARG A 201 -23.30 -10.31 -6.39
N ASP A 202 -23.76 -11.07 -7.36
CA ASP A 202 -22.91 -11.66 -8.39
C ASP A 202 -22.23 -10.59 -9.25
N GLU A 203 -22.96 -9.53 -9.61
CA GLU A 203 -22.40 -8.36 -10.29
C GLU A 203 -21.30 -7.67 -9.45
N ILE A 204 -21.55 -7.49 -8.16
CA ILE A 204 -20.54 -6.92 -7.24
C ILE A 204 -19.27 -7.78 -7.20
N VAL A 205 -19.41 -9.09 -7.14
CA VAL A 205 -18.28 -10.03 -7.16
C VAL A 205 -17.50 -9.90 -8.47
N ALA A 206 -18.21 -9.88 -9.60
CA ALA A 206 -17.60 -9.72 -10.92
C ALA A 206 -16.86 -8.37 -11.06
N GLN A 207 -17.43 -7.29 -10.57
CA GLN A 207 -16.79 -5.97 -10.61
C GLN A 207 -15.55 -5.91 -9.70
N LYS A 208 -15.61 -6.49 -8.50
CA LYS A 208 -14.45 -6.59 -7.61
C LYS A 208 -13.30 -7.36 -8.27
N GLN A 209 -13.60 -8.44 -8.97
CA GLN A 209 -12.58 -9.20 -9.70
C GLN A 209 -11.95 -8.37 -10.82
N LYS A 210 -12.75 -7.59 -11.58
CA LYS A 210 -12.23 -6.69 -12.61
C LYS A 210 -11.31 -5.61 -12.03
N ILE A 211 -11.68 -5.04 -10.89
CA ILE A 211 -10.85 -4.04 -10.20
C ILE A 211 -9.50 -4.67 -9.83
N LYS A 212 -9.53 -5.85 -9.19
CA LYS A 212 -8.30 -6.56 -8.80
C LYS A 212 -7.37 -6.81 -9.98
N LEU A 213 -7.90 -7.32 -11.10
CA LEU A 213 -7.10 -7.55 -12.30
C LEU A 213 -6.50 -6.27 -12.87
N ALA A 214 -7.25 -5.15 -12.81
CA ALA A 214 -6.75 -3.86 -13.26
C ALA A 214 -5.65 -3.32 -12.33
N GLU A 215 -5.78 -3.48 -11.01
CA GLU A 215 -4.77 -3.11 -10.03
C GLU A 215 -3.48 -3.91 -10.23
N GLU A 216 -3.57 -5.23 -10.38
CA GLU A 216 -2.43 -6.11 -10.68
C GLU A 216 -1.71 -5.67 -11.98
N LYS A 217 -2.48 -5.26 -13.00
CA LYS A 217 -1.91 -4.76 -14.25
C LYS A 217 -1.22 -3.41 -14.07
N LEU A 218 -1.79 -2.52 -13.28
CA LEU A 218 -1.15 -1.24 -12.96
C LEU A 218 0.14 -1.43 -12.17
N GLU A 219 0.17 -2.36 -11.22
CA GLU A 219 1.38 -2.70 -10.48
C GLU A 219 2.48 -3.24 -11.40
N GLN A 220 2.13 -4.15 -12.31
CA GLN A 220 3.05 -4.65 -13.34
C GLN A 220 3.59 -3.51 -14.23
N ASN A 221 2.72 -2.58 -14.64
CA ASN A 221 3.14 -1.42 -15.42
C ASN A 221 4.08 -0.50 -14.63
N LEU A 222 3.83 -0.33 -13.32
CA LEU A 222 4.70 0.45 -12.45
C LEU A 222 6.08 -0.22 -12.30
N HIS A 223 6.12 -1.54 -12.19
CA HIS A 223 7.36 -2.30 -12.16
C HIS A 223 8.24 -1.99 -13.40
N TYR A 224 7.68 -2.09 -14.61
CA TYR A 224 8.47 -1.75 -15.82
C TYR A 224 8.88 -0.28 -15.87
N LYS A 225 8.01 0.65 -15.46
CA LYS A 225 8.34 2.08 -15.42
C LYS A 225 9.45 2.42 -14.43
N SER A 226 9.75 1.52 -13.49
CA SER A 226 10.77 1.77 -12.48
C SER A 226 12.16 1.96 -13.07
N ILE A 227 12.45 1.44 -14.27
CA ILE A 227 13.72 1.69 -14.97
C ILE A 227 14.01 3.17 -15.23
N LEU A 228 13.00 4.03 -15.12
CA LEU A 228 13.16 5.48 -15.32
C LEU A 228 13.80 6.20 -14.11
N PHE A 229 13.84 5.56 -12.93
CA PHE A 229 14.38 6.17 -11.71
C PHE A 229 15.30 5.25 -10.91
N GLU A 230 15.23 3.93 -11.13
CA GLU A 230 16.05 2.95 -10.44
C GLU A 230 17.51 2.96 -10.88
N THR A 231 18.38 2.29 -10.10
CA THR A 231 19.83 2.14 -10.34
C THR A 231 20.33 0.84 -9.72
N GLY A 232 21.55 0.42 -10.09
CA GLY A 232 22.16 -0.79 -9.56
C GLY A 232 21.34 -2.05 -9.85
N ASP A 233 21.40 -3.03 -8.96
CA ASP A 233 20.77 -4.34 -9.13
C ASP A 233 19.25 -4.28 -9.40
N THR A 234 18.56 -3.29 -8.84
CA THR A 234 17.11 -3.12 -9.08
C THR A 234 16.85 -2.76 -10.54
N LEU A 235 17.61 -1.81 -11.10
CA LEU A 235 17.52 -1.45 -12.51
C LEU A 235 17.84 -2.65 -13.40
N VAL A 236 18.93 -3.38 -13.11
CA VAL A 236 19.38 -4.56 -13.87
C VAL A 236 18.26 -5.60 -13.94
N LYS A 237 17.63 -5.94 -12.81
CA LYS A 237 16.54 -6.93 -12.74
C LYS A 237 15.35 -6.56 -13.63
N VAL A 238 14.92 -5.31 -13.57
CA VAL A 238 13.75 -4.88 -14.38
C VAL A 238 14.11 -4.83 -15.87
N VAL A 239 15.32 -4.42 -16.21
CA VAL A 239 15.81 -4.48 -17.60
C VAL A 239 15.87 -5.91 -18.10
N PHE A 240 16.31 -6.87 -17.27
CA PHE A 240 16.30 -8.30 -17.60
C PHE A 240 14.89 -8.78 -17.88
N ASP A 241 13.92 -8.49 -17.03
CA ASP A 241 12.51 -8.85 -17.25
C ASP A 241 11.96 -8.33 -18.60
N ILE A 242 12.40 -7.14 -19.00
CA ILE A 242 12.02 -6.55 -20.30
C ILE A 242 12.70 -7.27 -21.45
N LEU A 243 14.02 -7.47 -21.37
CA LEU A 243 14.80 -8.12 -22.43
C LEU A 243 14.40 -9.57 -22.61
N GLU A 244 14.20 -10.35 -21.55
CA GLU A 244 13.75 -11.74 -21.62
C GLU A 244 12.44 -11.88 -22.38
N LYS A 245 11.48 -10.98 -22.11
CA LYS A 245 10.19 -10.98 -22.81
C LYS A 245 10.31 -10.59 -24.27
N MET A 246 11.06 -9.52 -24.58
CA MET A 246 11.19 -9.03 -25.94
C MET A 246 12.00 -9.96 -26.84
N LEU A 247 13.05 -10.59 -26.28
CA LEU A 247 13.98 -11.43 -27.04
C LEU A 247 13.70 -12.92 -26.92
N ASN A 248 12.70 -13.29 -26.11
CA ASN A 248 12.33 -14.67 -25.81
C ASN A 248 13.55 -15.52 -25.38
N CYS A 249 14.33 -14.99 -24.41
CA CYS A 249 15.52 -15.62 -23.87
C CYS A 249 15.41 -15.71 -22.33
N SER A 250 16.37 -16.38 -21.68
CA SER A 250 16.51 -16.40 -20.22
C SER A 250 17.84 -15.79 -19.81
N LEU A 251 17.79 -14.91 -18.82
CA LEU A 251 18.94 -14.30 -18.17
C LEU A 251 19.09 -14.77 -16.71
N ALA A 252 18.25 -15.68 -16.26
CA ALA A 252 18.21 -16.16 -14.87
C ALA A 252 19.54 -16.78 -14.39
N ASP A 253 20.28 -17.41 -15.30
CA ASP A 253 21.56 -18.07 -15.01
C ASP A 253 22.77 -17.16 -15.27
N PHE A 254 22.55 -15.91 -15.67
CA PHE A 254 23.63 -14.97 -15.89
C PHE A 254 24.29 -14.59 -14.56
N VAL A 255 25.56 -14.93 -14.42
CA VAL A 255 26.37 -14.58 -13.25
C VAL A 255 27.35 -13.49 -13.66
N ASP A 256 27.16 -12.29 -13.14
CA ASP A 256 28.12 -11.20 -13.28
C ASP A 256 29.47 -11.61 -12.66
N LYS A 257 30.48 -11.81 -13.53
CA LYS A 257 31.85 -12.11 -13.14
C LYS A 257 32.75 -10.85 -13.09
N LYS A 258 32.11 -9.67 -12.83
CA LYS A 258 32.79 -8.36 -12.82
C LYS A 258 33.16 -7.84 -14.23
N GLY A 259 32.38 -8.19 -15.21
CA GLY A 259 32.51 -7.73 -16.60
C GLY A 259 31.27 -7.00 -17.05
N GLU A 260 30.66 -7.56 -18.05
CA GLU A 260 29.38 -7.09 -18.60
C GLU A 260 28.19 -7.34 -17.65
N ASP A 261 27.15 -6.49 -17.69
CA ASP A 261 25.91 -6.69 -16.91
C ASP A 261 25.01 -7.77 -17.54
N PHE A 262 25.10 -8.01 -18.85
CA PHE A 262 24.43 -9.15 -19.50
C PHE A 262 25.14 -9.63 -20.77
N LYS A 263 24.90 -10.92 -21.05
CA LYS A 263 25.27 -11.57 -22.29
C LYS A 263 24.10 -12.41 -22.80
N ILE A 264 23.63 -12.11 -24.02
CA ILE A 264 22.53 -12.82 -24.67
C ILE A 264 23.05 -13.43 -25.99
N ALA A 265 23.26 -14.73 -25.99
CA ALA A 265 23.65 -15.47 -27.19
C ALA A 265 22.40 -15.91 -27.98
N LEU A 266 22.25 -15.42 -29.19
CA LEU A 266 21.25 -15.83 -30.15
C LEU A 266 21.91 -16.63 -31.29
N GLN A 267 21.13 -17.15 -32.23
CA GLN A 267 21.66 -18.09 -33.26
C GLN A 267 22.83 -17.50 -34.07
N ASP A 268 22.82 -16.21 -34.39
CA ASP A 268 23.76 -15.56 -35.29
C ASP A 268 24.44 -14.32 -34.69
N ILE A 269 24.15 -13.98 -33.45
CA ILE A 269 24.72 -12.84 -32.77
C ILE A 269 24.71 -13.00 -31.26
N THR A 270 25.76 -12.49 -30.61
CA THR A 270 25.85 -12.35 -29.14
C THR A 270 25.78 -10.88 -28.78
N PHE A 271 24.76 -10.50 -28.00
CA PHE A 271 24.67 -9.19 -27.39
C PHE A 271 25.42 -9.16 -26.07
N ILE A 272 26.31 -8.19 -25.93
CA ILE A 272 27.02 -7.88 -24.69
C ILE A 272 26.55 -6.51 -24.21
N GLY A 273 26.10 -6.41 -22.97
CA GLY A 273 25.47 -5.21 -22.49
C GLY A 273 25.97 -4.69 -21.16
N GLU A 274 25.85 -3.39 -21.01
CA GLU A 274 26.08 -2.63 -19.79
C GLU A 274 24.81 -1.85 -19.45
N ILE A 275 24.39 -1.88 -18.16
CA ILE A 275 23.15 -1.23 -17.68
C ILE A 275 23.52 -0.18 -16.63
N LYS A 276 23.19 1.07 -16.85
CA LYS A 276 23.54 2.16 -15.93
C LYS A 276 22.41 3.13 -15.64
N GLY A 277 22.19 3.40 -14.34
CA GLY A 277 21.36 4.49 -13.86
C GLY A 277 22.21 5.64 -13.32
N ILE A 278 22.28 6.77 -14.03
CA ILE A 278 23.16 7.89 -13.68
C ILE A 278 22.39 9.19 -13.49
N THR A 279 22.93 10.08 -12.65
CA THR A 279 22.35 11.42 -12.39
C THR A 279 22.86 12.49 -13.35
N SER A 280 23.89 12.19 -14.14
CA SER A 280 24.43 13.04 -15.20
C SER A 280 23.95 12.59 -16.58
N ASN A 281 24.29 13.34 -17.63
CA ASN A 281 24.14 12.84 -18.99
C ASN A 281 25.17 11.74 -19.30
N VAL A 282 24.96 11.01 -20.40
CA VAL A 282 25.88 9.97 -20.88
C VAL A 282 27.29 10.53 -21.08
N LYS A 283 28.29 9.83 -20.58
CA LYS A 283 29.70 10.20 -20.70
C LYS A 283 30.44 9.25 -21.64
N ASN A 284 31.60 9.69 -22.17
CA ASN A 284 32.47 8.83 -22.99
C ASN A 284 32.87 7.55 -22.24
N GLU A 285 33.12 7.65 -20.93
CA GLU A 285 33.49 6.53 -20.07
C GLU A 285 32.45 5.40 -20.11
N ASN A 286 31.14 5.75 -20.17
CA ASN A 286 30.08 4.74 -20.22
C ASN A 286 30.13 3.95 -21.54
N VAL A 287 30.38 4.63 -22.67
CA VAL A 287 30.49 3.97 -23.98
C VAL A 287 31.79 3.19 -24.09
N SER A 288 32.91 3.73 -23.57
CA SER A 288 34.18 3.05 -23.61
C SER A 288 34.27 1.83 -22.72
N GLN A 289 33.56 1.83 -21.59
CA GLN A 289 33.49 0.65 -20.72
C GLN A 289 32.81 -0.53 -21.45
N LEU A 290 31.70 -0.29 -22.12
CA LEU A 290 31.05 -1.30 -22.96
C LEU A 290 32.00 -1.86 -24.03
N ASP A 291 32.77 -0.99 -24.67
CA ASP A 291 33.73 -1.39 -25.71
C ASP A 291 34.81 -2.31 -25.12
N VAL A 292 35.33 -1.99 -23.95
CA VAL A 292 36.30 -2.85 -23.22
C VAL A 292 35.66 -4.24 -22.93
N HIS A 293 34.44 -4.31 -22.48
CA HIS A 293 33.76 -5.59 -22.24
C HIS A 293 33.61 -6.42 -23.52
N CYS A 294 33.18 -5.75 -24.63
CA CYS A 294 33.09 -6.43 -25.93
C CYS A 294 34.48 -6.97 -26.36
N GLN A 295 35.56 -6.17 -26.24
CA GLN A 295 36.87 -6.56 -26.65
C GLN A 295 37.42 -7.71 -25.77
N THR A 296 37.21 -7.64 -24.45
CA THR A 296 37.61 -8.71 -23.53
C THR A 296 36.93 -10.04 -23.88
N TYR A 297 35.66 -9.99 -24.31
CA TYR A 297 34.95 -11.19 -24.74
C TYR A 297 35.50 -11.70 -26.08
N ILE A 298 35.80 -10.82 -27.05
CA ILE A 298 36.41 -11.19 -28.32
C ILE A 298 37.77 -11.89 -28.07
N ASP A 299 38.60 -11.30 -27.24
CA ASP A 299 39.92 -11.86 -26.89
C ASP A 299 39.79 -13.28 -26.29
N SER A 300 38.76 -13.48 -25.45
CA SER A 300 38.50 -14.81 -24.87
C SER A 300 38.04 -15.85 -25.92
N LEU A 301 37.30 -15.42 -26.94
CA LEU A 301 36.89 -16.29 -28.04
C LEU A 301 38.08 -16.66 -28.93
N ASP A 302 38.96 -15.71 -29.20
CA ASP A 302 40.17 -15.92 -30.00
C ASP A 302 41.13 -16.94 -29.31
N GLU A 303 41.27 -16.84 -27.99
CA GLU A 303 42.01 -17.84 -27.19
C GLU A 303 41.41 -19.25 -27.29
N GLU A 304 40.07 -19.36 -27.44
CA GLU A 304 39.37 -20.64 -27.64
C GLU A 304 39.33 -21.07 -29.11
N GLY A 305 39.84 -20.27 -30.05
CA GLY A 305 39.75 -20.53 -31.48
C GLY A 305 38.33 -20.42 -32.06
N LYS A 306 37.48 -19.65 -31.40
CA LYS A 306 36.09 -19.42 -31.81
C LYS A 306 35.92 -18.01 -32.40
N SER A 307 34.90 -17.84 -33.22
CA SER A 307 34.50 -16.53 -33.76
C SER A 307 32.99 -16.39 -33.66
N GLU A 308 32.53 -15.29 -33.09
CA GLU A 308 31.13 -14.95 -32.96
C GLU A 308 30.87 -13.53 -33.48
N ASN A 309 29.68 -13.29 -33.94
CA ASN A 309 29.23 -11.91 -34.26
C ASN A 309 28.77 -11.25 -32.97
N ILE A 310 29.46 -10.19 -32.55
CA ILE A 310 29.23 -9.53 -31.27
C ILE A 310 28.64 -8.15 -31.47
N LYS A 311 27.69 -7.77 -30.61
CA LYS A 311 27.08 -6.44 -30.59
C LYS A 311 27.03 -5.90 -29.18
N GLY A 312 27.71 -4.76 -28.95
CA GLY A 312 27.62 -4.03 -27.69
C GLY A 312 26.36 -3.19 -27.57
N ILE A 313 25.65 -3.29 -26.43
CA ILE A 313 24.45 -2.51 -26.13
C ILE A 313 24.60 -1.85 -24.77
N LEU A 314 24.60 -0.50 -24.75
CA LEU A 314 24.56 0.30 -23.52
C LEU A 314 23.11 0.68 -23.22
N ILE A 315 22.50 0.07 -22.20
CA ILE A 315 21.20 0.46 -21.68
C ILE A 315 21.42 1.46 -20.54
N ILE A 316 20.94 2.68 -20.72
CA ILE A 316 21.27 3.75 -19.78
C ILE A 316 20.09 4.61 -19.40
N ASN A 317 19.95 4.88 -18.09
CA ASN A 317 19.00 5.85 -17.55
C ASN A 317 19.73 7.15 -17.19
N PRO A 318 19.89 8.08 -18.14
CA PRO A 318 20.58 9.34 -17.88
C PRO A 318 19.67 10.33 -17.15
N LEU A 319 20.26 11.20 -16.33
CA LEU A 319 19.54 12.25 -15.60
C LEU A 319 18.34 11.71 -14.81
N ARG A 320 18.49 10.49 -14.21
CA ARG A 320 17.40 9.72 -13.58
C ARG A 320 16.66 10.47 -12.48
N ASN A 321 17.23 11.52 -11.92
CA ASN A 321 16.64 12.38 -10.91
C ASN A 321 15.77 13.52 -11.49
N LYS A 322 15.68 13.61 -12.82
CA LYS A 322 14.83 14.60 -13.51
C LYS A 322 13.61 13.94 -14.16
N PRO A 323 12.46 14.64 -14.24
CA PRO A 323 11.35 14.24 -15.09
C PRO A 323 11.78 14.06 -16.55
N LEU A 324 11.18 13.14 -17.30
CA LEU A 324 11.55 12.84 -18.70
C LEU A 324 11.61 14.07 -19.60
N ASN A 325 10.62 14.96 -19.49
CA ASN A 325 10.52 16.18 -20.28
C ASN A 325 11.57 17.27 -19.94
N GLN A 326 12.38 17.05 -18.91
CA GLN A 326 13.47 17.94 -18.49
C GLN A 326 14.85 17.31 -18.67
N ARG A 327 14.92 16.13 -19.29
CA ARG A 327 16.17 15.44 -19.57
C ARG A 327 16.75 15.93 -20.88
N ASP A 328 18.03 16.28 -20.83
CA ASP A 328 18.76 16.65 -22.03
C ASP A 328 19.02 15.39 -22.88
N ASN A 329 19.03 15.57 -24.20
CA ASN A 329 19.37 14.49 -25.12
C ASN A 329 20.80 13.99 -24.90
N VAL A 330 21.08 12.76 -25.32
CA VAL A 330 22.45 12.24 -25.39
C VAL A 330 23.25 13.11 -26.36
N HIS A 331 24.43 13.56 -25.93
CA HIS A 331 25.23 14.46 -26.75
C HIS A 331 25.78 13.73 -27.98
N GLU A 332 25.88 14.44 -29.08
CA GLU A 332 26.35 13.90 -30.38
C GLU A 332 27.72 13.23 -30.29
N LYS A 333 28.60 13.74 -29.43
CA LYS A 333 29.92 13.16 -29.22
C LYS A 333 29.89 11.71 -28.75
N GLN A 334 28.97 11.36 -27.84
CA GLN A 334 28.78 9.99 -27.34
C GLN A 334 28.14 9.10 -28.41
N ILE A 335 27.21 9.66 -29.19
CA ILE A 335 26.57 8.95 -30.31
C ILE A 335 27.61 8.58 -31.36
N GLN A 336 28.48 9.51 -31.73
CA GLN A 336 29.56 9.26 -32.70
C GLN A 336 30.58 8.26 -32.17
N LEU A 337 30.89 8.28 -30.86
CA LEU A 337 31.76 7.30 -30.25
C LEU A 337 31.15 5.89 -30.34
N ALA A 338 29.86 5.74 -29.99
CA ALA A 338 29.15 4.47 -30.11
C ALA A 338 29.10 3.98 -31.59
N LYS A 339 28.84 4.88 -32.55
CA LYS A 339 28.85 4.53 -33.98
C LYS A 339 30.22 4.00 -34.42
N ARG A 340 31.30 4.66 -33.99
CA ARG A 340 32.68 4.25 -34.31
C ARG A 340 33.03 2.88 -33.75
N ASN A 341 32.55 2.60 -32.53
CA ASN A 341 32.77 1.30 -31.86
C ASN A 341 31.76 0.22 -32.33
N GLY A 342 30.85 0.51 -33.24
CA GLY A 342 29.82 -0.42 -33.69
C GLY A 342 28.76 -0.73 -32.63
N SER A 343 28.75 0.00 -31.50
CA SER A 343 27.83 -0.25 -30.37
C SER A 343 26.54 0.56 -30.49
N LEU A 344 25.55 0.22 -29.66
CA LEU A 344 24.24 0.87 -29.59
C LEU A 344 23.99 1.41 -28.19
N ILE A 345 23.56 2.67 -28.11
CA ILE A 345 23.04 3.29 -26.89
C ILE A 345 21.51 3.20 -26.92
N VAL A 346 20.92 2.69 -25.86
CA VAL A 346 19.48 2.62 -25.65
C VAL A 346 19.15 3.31 -24.32
N THR A 347 18.46 4.43 -24.37
CA THR A 347 17.99 5.08 -23.15
C THR A 347 16.76 4.36 -22.59
N THR A 348 16.57 4.38 -21.27
CA THR A 348 15.50 3.63 -20.62
C THR A 348 14.09 4.03 -21.05
N ASP A 349 13.88 5.29 -21.40
CA ASP A 349 12.61 5.76 -21.96
C ASP A 349 12.35 5.18 -23.37
N VAL A 350 13.38 5.09 -24.22
CA VAL A 350 13.29 4.45 -25.53
C VAL A 350 13.08 2.94 -25.40
N LEU A 351 13.77 2.30 -24.45
CA LEU A 351 13.57 0.88 -24.15
C LEU A 351 12.11 0.59 -23.74
N LEU A 352 11.51 1.44 -22.89
CA LEU A 352 10.09 1.29 -22.52
C LEU A 352 9.15 1.48 -23.71
N ASN A 353 9.41 2.43 -24.61
CA ASN A 353 8.61 2.60 -25.82
C ASN A 353 8.73 1.40 -26.76
N LEU A 354 9.93 0.85 -26.92
CA LEU A 354 10.14 -0.37 -27.69
C LEU A 354 9.38 -1.58 -27.08
N PHE A 355 9.45 -1.70 -25.76
CA PHE A 355 8.72 -2.76 -25.04
C PHE A 355 7.20 -2.56 -25.12
N ALA A 356 6.70 -1.33 -25.06
CA ALA A 356 5.28 -1.05 -25.26
C ALA A 356 4.83 -1.45 -26.68
N ALA A 357 5.58 -1.08 -27.71
CA ALA A 357 5.30 -1.48 -29.09
C ALA A 357 5.31 -3.01 -29.27
N TYR A 358 6.19 -3.71 -28.57
CA TYR A 358 6.20 -5.17 -28.52
C TYR A 358 4.95 -5.76 -27.87
N LEU A 359 4.56 -5.27 -26.70
CA LEU A 359 3.37 -5.73 -25.99
C LEU A 359 2.08 -5.47 -26.76
N GLU A 360 2.04 -4.41 -27.55
CA GLU A 360 0.92 -4.07 -28.44
C GLU A 360 0.99 -4.78 -29.80
N SER A 361 1.97 -5.67 -29.98
CA SER A 361 2.20 -6.42 -31.23
C SER A 361 2.48 -5.54 -32.47
N HIS A 362 2.96 -4.32 -32.27
CA HIS A 362 3.38 -3.43 -33.34
C HIS A 362 4.74 -3.85 -33.93
N ILE A 363 5.58 -4.50 -33.12
CA ILE A 363 6.89 -5.03 -33.55
C ILE A 363 7.09 -6.44 -33.01
N SER A 364 7.66 -7.33 -33.83
CA SER A 364 7.95 -8.72 -33.42
C SER A 364 9.34 -8.86 -32.83
N THR A 365 9.58 -9.98 -32.10
CA THR A 365 10.91 -10.35 -31.55
C THR A 365 11.99 -10.33 -32.64
N GLU A 366 11.73 -10.89 -33.81
CA GLU A 366 12.69 -10.99 -34.91
C GLU A 366 13.10 -9.59 -35.39
N LYS A 367 12.13 -8.68 -35.56
CA LYS A 367 12.40 -7.29 -35.94
C LYS A 367 13.17 -6.54 -34.88
N ILE A 368 12.89 -6.80 -33.57
CA ILE A 368 13.66 -6.22 -32.48
C ILE A 368 15.10 -6.70 -32.53
N ILE A 369 15.35 -7.99 -32.72
CA ILE A 369 16.70 -8.55 -32.83
C ILE A 369 17.41 -7.93 -34.04
N GLU A 370 16.78 -7.83 -35.19
CA GLU A 370 17.33 -7.21 -36.39
C GLU A 370 17.67 -5.74 -36.15
N LEU A 371 16.79 -4.99 -35.50
CA LEU A 371 16.99 -3.59 -35.15
C LEU A 371 18.20 -3.42 -34.23
N LEU A 372 18.28 -4.19 -33.13
CA LEU A 372 19.38 -4.12 -32.16
C LEU A 372 20.70 -4.56 -32.78
N LYS A 373 20.70 -5.54 -33.70
CA LYS A 373 21.88 -6.01 -34.43
C LYS A 373 22.43 -4.95 -35.38
N ASN A 374 21.58 -4.31 -36.17
CA ASN A 374 22.00 -3.47 -37.29
C ASN A 374 22.21 -2.00 -36.92
N LYS A 375 21.47 -1.51 -35.91
CA LYS A 375 21.55 -0.11 -35.49
C LYS A 375 22.84 0.17 -34.69
N THR A 376 23.49 1.30 -34.97
CA THR A 376 24.65 1.82 -34.21
C THR A 376 24.40 3.25 -33.75
N GLY A 377 25.09 3.66 -32.70
CA GLY A 377 24.94 5.00 -32.14
C GLY A 377 23.79 5.05 -31.13
N LEU A 378 22.76 5.84 -31.37
CA LEU A 378 21.60 6.00 -30.46
C LEU A 378 20.35 5.40 -31.11
N LEU A 379 19.63 4.55 -30.35
CA LEU A 379 18.31 4.11 -30.72
C LEU A 379 17.31 5.24 -30.49
N GLN A 380 16.42 5.45 -31.44
CA GLN A 380 15.37 6.46 -31.38
C GLN A 380 13.99 5.80 -31.59
N ILE A 381 12.94 6.41 -31.05
CA ILE A 381 11.55 5.91 -31.22
C ILE A 381 11.19 5.78 -32.71
N THR A 382 11.64 6.73 -33.54
CA THR A 382 11.43 6.72 -35.00
C THR A 382 12.10 5.57 -35.75
N ASP A 383 12.89 4.74 -35.06
CA ASP A 383 13.54 3.58 -35.68
C ASP A 383 12.62 2.35 -35.71
N PHE A 384 11.51 2.38 -34.93
CA PHE A 384 10.61 1.22 -34.76
C PHE A 384 9.11 1.58 -34.73
N VAL A 385 8.78 2.87 -34.77
CA VAL A 385 7.37 3.38 -34.86
C VAL A 385 7.11 3.94 -36.24
#